data_e5bee1acac0b1de57a2a0d9148650fb6
#
_entry.id   e5bee1acac0b1de57a2a0d9148650fb6
#
_cell.length_a   1.000
_cell.length_b   1.000
_cell.length_c   1.000
_cell.angle_alpha   90.00
_cell.angle_beta   90.00
_cell.angle_gamma   90.00
#
_symmetry.space_group_name_H-M   'P 1'
#
loop_
_entity.id
_entity.type
_entity.pdbx_description
1 polymer ?
#
loop_
_entity_poly.entity_id
_entity_poly.type
_entity_poly.pdbx_seq_one_letter_code
_entity_poly.pdbx_strand_id
1 'polypeptide(L)'
;MVLLGVALAGCGGSGASVAESLAPPASGPPVAAGAGTATPAASAHPSHGSSNNVAAAISAAARAASGGPISVPSAAPQQTAQAARLMPGARITIPEIGVDAPLVPLGVDGNGLMQVPDNGTDVGWYTFSAVPGQPGNAVLSGHLDTTTSYTAVFTRLKDLKIGDPMSVTVNGRTIQYQVFWTKAWPDADAPLPLILGSAHSHTLTLITCSGTFSRSAENYSARLVVRAKPPGTTT
;
A
#
# COMPACT_ATOMS: atom_id res chain seq x y z
N MET A 1 53.15 26.87 14.27
CA MET A 1 54.04 27.31 13.22
C MET A 1 53.18 27.27 11.95
N VAL A 2 52.57 28.41 11.63
CA VAL A 2 52.94 29.36 10.61
C VAL A 2 52.59 28.80 9.23
N LEU A 3 51.53 29.32 8.67
CA LEU A 3 51.20 30.49 7.91
C LEU A 3 51.10 30.23 6.41
N LEU A 4 50.07 30.73 5.88
CA LEU A 4 49.84 31.71 4.78
C LEU A 4 49.73 30.99 3.42
N GLY A 5 48.78 31.21 2.63
CA GLY A 5 48.01 32.39 2.28
C GLY A 5 48.04 32.56 0.79
N VAL A 6 47.04 33.15 0.31
CA VAL A 6 46.93 34.16 -0.76
C VAL A 6 45.97 33.79 -1.89
N ALA A 7 44.96 34.64 -1.94
CA ALA A 7 44.00 34.90 -3.00
C ALA A 7 44.63 35.63 -4.19
N LEU A 8 43.86 35.66 -5.32
CA LEU A 8 43.69 36.74 -6.31
C LEU A 8 42.83 36.18 -7.44
N ALA A 9 41.58 36.58 -7.70
CA ALA A 9 41.06 37.83 -8.26
C ALA A 9 41.44 38.07 -9.74
N GLY A 10 40.40 38.24 -10.53
CA GLY A 10 40.48 38.82 -11.89
C GLY A 10 39.29 38.42 -12.73
N CYS A 11 38.18 39.21 -12.76
CA CYS A 11 37.74 40.13 -13.80
C CYS A 11 37.77 39.54 -15.18
N GLY A 12 36.74 39.55 -15.97
CA GLY A 12 35.65 40.42 -16.30
C GLY A 12 35.38 40.19 -17.79
N GLY A 13 34.18 40.41 -18.25
CA GLY A 13 33.90 40.40 -19.68
C GLY A 13 32.42 40.41 -19.97
N SER A 14 31.88 41.61 -20.08
CA SER A 14 30.53 41.93 -20.57
C SER A 14 30.39 41.63 -22.04
N GLY A 15 29.19 41.23 -22.45
CA GLY A 15 28.81 41.12 -23.86
C GLY A 15 27.30 41.06 -23.97
N ALA A 16 26.73 42.15 -24.38
CA ALA A 16 25.35 42.53 -24.49
C ALA A 16 24.57 41.84 -25.62
N SER A 17 23.25 41.76 -25.38
CA SER A 17 22.11 42.01 -26.28
C SER A 17 22.11 41.43 -27.69
N VAL A 18 21.03 40.82 -28.04
CA VAL A 18 19.97 41.40 -28.91
C VAL A 18 18.68 40.59 -28.78
N ALA A 19 17.63 41.34 -28.55
CA ALA A 19 16.24 40.89 -28.71
C ALA A 19 15.90 40.83 -30.20
N GLU A 20 15.13 39.83 -30.61
CA GLU A 20 14.30 39.98 -31.80
C GLU A 20 12.95 39.35 -31.56
N SER A 21 12.00 40.25 -31.56
CA SER A 21 10.55 40.10 -31.50
C SER A 21 10.06 39.72 -32.88
N LEU A 22 9.16 38.72 -32.96
CA LEU A 22 8.18 38.63 -34.06
C LEU A 22 6.91 37.96 -33.56
N ALA A 23 5.90 38.78 -33.44
CA ALA A 23 4.51 38.38 -33.16
C ALA A 23 3.74 38.11 -34.48
N PRO A 24 2.48 37.69 -34.42
CA PRO A 24 1.84 36.69 -35.25
C PRO A 24 1.07 37.26 -36.45
N PRO A 25 0.39 36.47 -37.24
CA PRO A 25 -0.83 36.91 -37.89
C PRO A 25 -2.09 36.19 -37.40
N ALA A 26 -3.07 37.05 -37.26
CA ALA A 26 -4.44 36.76 -36.89
C ALA A 26 -5.27 36.27 -38.10
N SER A 27 -6.45 35.77 -37.73
CA SER A 27 -7.72 35.83 -38.47
C SER A 27 -8.25 34.52 -39.05
N GLY A 28 -9.30 34.03 -38.44
CA GLY A 28 -10.37 33.20 -39.03
C GLY A 28 -11.66 33.44 -38.26
N PRO A 29 -12.84 33.38 -38.89
CA PRO A 29 -14.02 34.10 -38.52
C PRO A 29 -14.91 33.40 -37.46
N PRO A 30 -15.94 34.10 -36.91
CA PRO A 30 -16.75 33.65 -35.79
C PRO A 30 -17.86 32.69 -36.26
N VAL A 31 -18.14 31.68 -35.49
CA VAL A 31 -19.33 30.86 -35.62
C VAL A 31 -20.16 30.97 -34.34
N ALA A 32 -21.44 31.11 -34.57
CA ALA A 32 -22.53 31.57 -33.75
C ALA A 32 -22.73 30.93 -32.40
N ALA A 33 -23.31 31.78 -31.52
CA ALA A 33 -23.90 31.49 -30.23
C ALA A 33 -24.92 30.35 -30.27
N GLY A 34 -24.70 29.36 -29.38
CA GLY A 34 -25.72 28.45 -28.92
C GLY A 34 -25.74 28.54 -27.39
N ALA A 35 -26.69 29.30 -26.89
CA ALA A 35 -26.95 29.37 -25.43
C ALA A 35 -27.55 28.03 -24.98
N GLY A 36 -26.73 27.21 -24.36
CA GLY A 36 -27.16 26.06 -23.60
C GLY A 36 -26.78 26.29 -22.16
N THR A 37 -27.75 26.69 -21.34
CA THR A 37 -27.65 26.72 -19.89
C THR A 37 -27.45 25.30 -19.36
N ALA A 38 -26.21 24.89 -19.17
CA ALA A 38 -25.88 23.69 -18.42
C ALA A 38 -25.77 24.06 -16.94
N THR A 39 -26.80 23.73 -16.21
CA THR A 39 -26.78 23.62 -14.74
C THR A 39 -25.61 22.71 -14.36
N PRO A 40 -24.75 23.11 -13.40
CA PRO A 40 -23.75 22.19 -12.89
C PRO A 40 -24.48 21.06 -12.17
N ALA A 41 -24.50 19.89 -12.76
CA ALA A 41 -24.91 18.68 -12.08
C ALA A 41 -23.97 18.49 -10.89
N ALA A 42 -24.54 18.51 -9.72
CA ALA A 42 -23.87 18.13 -8.49
C ALA A 42 -23.18 16.79 -8.74
N SER A 43 -21.87 16.77 -8.60
CA SER A 43 -21.07 15.54 -8.61
C SER A 43 -21.54 14.68 -7.45
N ALA A 44 -22.42 13.76 -7.73
CA ALA A 44 -22.76 12.71 -6.80
C ALA A 44 -21.47 11.92 -6.55
N HIS A 45 -20.95 11.99 -5.33
CA HIS A 45 -19.86 11.13 -4.88
C HIS A 45 -20.35 9.69 -5.03
N PRO A 46 -19.61 8.83 -5.73
CA PRO A 46 -19.96 7.43 -5.78
C PRO A 46 -19.81 6.87 -4.37
N SER A 47 -20.87 6.34 -3.82
CA SER A 47 -20.81 5.47 -2.66
C SER A 47 -19.97 4.24 -3.09
N HIS A 48 -18.74 4.19 -2.62
CA HIS A 48 -17.88 3.04 -2.82
C HIS A 48 -18.50 1.86 -2.08
N GLY A 49 -18.79 0.81 -2.80
CA GLY A 49 -19.31 -0.43 -2.25
C GLY A 49 -18.39 -1.00 -1.18
N SER A 50 -19.00 -1.71 -0.30
CA SER A 50 -18.44 -2.30 0.92
C SER A 50 -17.04 -2.89 0.74
N SER A 51 -16.18 -2.62 1.70
CA SER A 51 -14.76 -3.07 1.82
C SER A 51 -14.56 -4.60 1.75
N ASN A 52 -15.63 -5.38 1.65
CA ASN A 52 -15.60 -6.83 1.61
C ASN A 52 -15.00 -7.42 0.32
N ASN A 53 -14.82 -6.59 -0.72
CA ASN A 53 -14.40 -7.09 -2.04
C ASN A 53 -12.90 -7.32 -2.18
N VAL A 54 -12.07 -6.72 -1.32
CA VAL A 54 -10.63 -7.02 -1.27
C VAL A 54 -10.40 -8.48 -0.90
N ALA A 55 -11.15 -8.95 0.09
CA ALA A 55 -11.11 -10.34 0.51
C ALA A 55 -11.66 -11.29 -0.57
N ALA A 56 -12.73 -10.88 -1.28
CA ALA A 56 -13.31 -11.66 -2.35
C ALA A 56 -12.34 -11.88 -3.52
N ALA A 57 -11.59 -10.85 -3.90
CA ALA A 57 -10.68 -10.94 -5.02
C ALA A 57 -9.45 -11.82 -4.72
N ILE A 58 -8.86 -11.70 -3.52
CA ILE A 58 -7.77 -12.59 -3.11
C ILE A 58 -8.27 -14.05 -3.05
N SER A 59 -9.50 -14.26 -2.58
CA SER A 59 -10.10 -15.60 -2.48
C SER A 59 -10.57 -16.15 -3.83
N ALA A 60 -11.04 -15.30 -4.75
CA ALA A 60 -11.38 -15.72 -6.12
C ALA A 60 -10.14 -16.13 -6.91
N ALA A 61 -9.02 -15.40 -6.77
CA ALA A 61 -7.74 -15.77 -7.35
C ALA A 61 -7.22 -17.10 -6.76
N ALA A 62 -7.47 -17.36 -5.47
CA ALA A 62 -7.14 -18.65 -4.84
C ALA A 62 -7.90 -19.84 -5.46
N ARG A 63 -9.13 -19.59 -5.92
CA ARG A 63 -9.92 -20.64 -6.59
C ARG A 63 -9.57 -20.82 -8.06
N ALA A 64 -9.14 -19.74 -8.75
CA ALA A 64 -8.80 -19.78 -10.18
C ALA A 64 -7.39 -20.34 -10.45
N ALA A 65 -6.47 -20.20 -9.50
CA ALA A 65 -5.12 -20.76 -9.56
C ALA A 65 -5.06 -22.25 -9.21
N SER A 66 -6.11 -23.04 -9.49
CA SER A 66 -6.29 -24.42 -9.09
C SER A 66 -5.22 -25.39 -9.59
N GLY A 67 -4.12 -25.36 -8.91
CA GLY A 67 -3.24 -26.50 -8.68
C GLY A 67 -3.45 -27.07 -7.28
N GLY A 68 -4.70 -27.46 -6.92
CA GLY A 68 -5.08 -27.98 -5.62
C GLY A 68 -5.58 -26.90 -4.64
N PRO A 69 -6.55 -27.23 -3.76
CA PRO A 69 -7.06 -26.30 -2.79
C PRO A 69 -5.92 -25.92 -1.82
N ILE A 70 -5.53 -24.65 -1.82
CA ILE A 70 -4.83 -24.09 -0.68
C ILE A 70 -5.88 -24.07 0.42
N SER A 71 -5.82 -25.07 1.30
CA SER A 71 -6.60 -25.06 2.53
C SER A 71 -6.05 -23.93 3.38
N VAL A 72 -6.56 -22.71 3.20
CA VAL A 72 -6.42 -21.67 4.20
C VAL A 72 -7.20 -22.19 5.40
N PRO A 73 -6.55 -22.46 6.54
CA PRO A 73 -7.27 -22.93 7.72
C PRO A 73 -8.34 -21.88 8.02
N SER A 74 -9.61 -22.30 7.99
CA SER A 74 -10.72 -21.43 8.41
C SER A 74 -10.44 -21.08 9.87
N ALA A 75 -9.91 -19.89 10.11
CA ALA A 75 -9.75 -19.39 11.45
C ALA A 75 -11.15 -19.11 12.00
N ALA A 76 -11.65 -20.05 12.81
CA ALA A 76 -12.91 -19.87 13.51
C ALA A 76 -12.87 -18.56 14.32
N PRO A 77 -14.01 -17.87 14.54
CA PRO A 77 -14.07 -16.65 15.33
C PRO A 77 -13.36 -16.74 16.68
N GLN A 78 -13.29 -17.94 17.25
CA GLN A 78 -12.57 -18.25 18.49
C GLN A 78 -11.05 -18.10 18.35
N GLN A 79 -10.46 -18.44 17.20
CA GLN A 79 -9.01 -18.28 16.96
C GLN A 79 -8.63 -16.80 16.81
N THR A 80 -9.49 -16.01 16.17
CA THR A 80 -9.30 -14.56 16.06
C THR A 80 -9.36 -13.89 17.43
N ALA A 81 -10.34 -14.27 18.27
CA ALA A 81 -10.45 -13.76 19.64
C ALA A 81 -9.28 -14.20 20.54
N GLN A 82 -8.78 -15.41 20.37
CA GLN A 82 -7.60 -15.90 21.10
C GLN A 82 -6.32 -15.18 20.64
N ALA A 83 -6.17 -14.94 19.34
CA ALA A 83 -5.06 -14.19 18.78
C ALA A 83 -5.03 -12.73 19.27
N ALA A 84 -6.20 -12.08 19.41
CA ALA A 84 -6.30 -10.74 19.98
C ALA A 84 -5.78 -10.68 21.43
N ARG A 85 -5.98 -11.75 22.21
CA ARG A 85 -5.45 -11.88 23.59
C ARG A 85 -3.94 -12.11 23.63
N LEU A 86 -3.37 -12.66 22.56
CA LEU A 86 -1.93 -12.95 22.46
C LEU A 86 -1.10 -11.73 22.03
N MET A 87 -1.76 -10.66 21.55
CA MET A 87 -1.06 -9.48 21.04
C MET A 87 -1.63 -8.15 21.55
N PRO A 88 -1.83 -7.97 22.88
CA PRO A 88 -2.34 -6.72 23.41
C PRO A 88 -1.40 -5.57 23.06
N GLY A 89 -1.97 -4.48 22.51
CA GLY A 89 -1.21 -3.28 22.14
C GLY A 89 -0.23 -3.45 20.98
N ALA A 90 -0.41 -4.50 20.15
CA ALA A 90 0.43 -4.69 18.99
C ALA A 90 0.25 -3.54 17.99
N ARG A 91 1.37 -3.06 17.43
CA ARG A 91 1.40 -1.91 16.50
C ARG A 91 2.44 -2.14 15.42
N ILE A 92 2.20 -1.52 14.27
CA ILE A 92 3.18 -1.37 13.21
C ILE A 92 3.55 0.11 13.04
N THR A 93 4.84 0.40 12.88
CA THR A 93 5.35 1.73 12.60
C THR A 93 6.19 1.68 11.32
N ILE A 94 5.88 2.56 10.35
CA ILE A 94 6.61 2.69 9.08
C ILE A 94 6.84 4.19 8.85
N PRO A 95 7.99 4.74 9.33
CA PRO A 95 8.25 6.18 9.36
C PRO A 95 8.20 6.83 7.98
N GLU A 96 8.73 6.18 6.95
CA GLU A 96 8.85 6.72 5.59
C GLU A 96 7.51 7.10 4.96
N ILE A 97 6.44 6.45 5.38
CA ILE A 97 5.08 6.71 4.89
C ILE A 97 4.14 7.24 5.97
N GLY A 98 4.66 7.52 7.18
CA GLY A 98 3.93 8.09 8.29
C GLY A 98 2.91 7.14 8.92
N VAL A 99 3.10 5.83 8.82
CA VAL A 99 2.22 4.84 9.45
C VAL A 99 2.64 4.60 10.89
N ASP A 100 1.69 4.71 11.79
CA ASP A 100 1.75 4.25 13.19
C ASP A 100 0.35 3.74 13.56
N ALA A 101 0.12 2.44 13.40
CA ALA A 101 -1.21 1.85 13.44
C ALA A 101 -1.28 0.62 14.35
N PRO A 102 -2.41 0.42 15.05
CA PRO A 102 -2.63 -0.81 15.80
C PRO A 102 -2.74 -2.01 14.85
N LEU A 103 -2.34 -3.19 15.34
CA LEU A 103 -2.61 -4.46 14.67
C LEU A 103 -3.89 -5.07 15.23
N VAL A 104 -4.82 -5.40 14.32
CA VAL A 104 -6.05 -6.11 14.65
C VAL A 104 -6.02 -7.52 14.05
N PRO A 105 -6.48 -8.56 14.77
CA PRO A 105 -6.46 -9.92 14.25
C PRO A 105 -7.53 -10.09 13.18
N LEU A 106 -7.16 -10.70 12.06
CA LEU A 106 -8.03 -11.06 10.97
C LEU A 106 -8.02 -12.58 10.75
N GLY A 107 -9.11 -13.07 10.23
CA GLY A 107 -9.27 -14.45 9.84
C GLY A 107 -9.82 -14.61 8.42
N VAL A 108 -10.54 -15.69 8.24
CA VAL A 108 -11.33 -16.00 7.05
C VAL A 108 -12.78 -16.03 7.49
N ASP A 109 -13.67 -15.44 6.71
CA ASP A 109 -15.10 -15.43 7.00
C ASP A 109 -15.78 -16.79 6.70
N GLY A 110 -17.08 -16.87 6.98
CA GLY A 110 -17.86 -18.09 6.76
C GLY A 110 -17.95 -18.54 5.29
N ASN A 111 -17.61 -17.66 4.34
CA ASN A 111 -17.57 -17.95 2.90
C ASN A 111 -16.17 -18.33 2.40
N GLY A 112 -15.19 -18.38 3.30
CA GLY A 112 -13.79 -18.63 2.97
C GLY A 112 -13.07 -17.41 2.39
N LEU A 113 -13.56 -16.19 2.64
CA LEU A 113 -12.95 -14.95 2.19
C LEU A 113 -12.06 -14.37 3.29
N MET A 114 -10.91 -13.85 2.92
CA MET A 114 -10.00 -13.17 3.84
C MET A 114 -10.67 -11.88 4.34
N GLN A 115 -10.73 -11.71 5.65
CA GLN A 115 -11.26 -10.50 6.27
C GLN A 115 -10.35 -9.30 6.00
N VAL A 116 -10.89 -8.09 6.12
CA VAL A 116 -10.15 -6.83 6.06
C VAL A 116 -10.43 -6.02 7.32
N PRO A 117 -9.58 -5.04 7.70
CA PRO A 117 -9.89 -4.18 8.84
C PRO A 117 -11.21 -3.45 8.65
N ASP A 118 -11.94 -3.23 9.76
CA ASP A 118 -13.26 -2.57 9.72
C ASP A 118 -13.15 -1.07 9.43
N ASN A 119 -11.96 -0.48 9.57
CA ASN A 119 -11.71 0.93 9.37
C ASN A 119 -10.43 1.19 8.57
N GLY A 120 -10.25 2.44 8.09
CA GLY A 120 -9.12 2.83 7.26
C GLY A 120 -7.81 3.08 8.01
N THR A 121 -7.79 3.00 9.34
CA THR A 121 -6.63 3.35 10.17
C THR A 121 -5.90 2.16 10.76
N ASP A 122 -6.57 1.03 10.87
CA ASP A 122 -6.00 -0.18 11.47
C ASP A 122 -5.28 -1.03 10.41
N VAL A 123 -4.32 -1.81 10.88
CA VAL A 123 -3.66 -2.84 10.06
C VAL A 123 -4.07 -4.21 10.56
N GLY A 124 -4.59 -5.04 9.67
CA GLY A 124 -4.98 -6.40 9.99
C GLY A 124 -3.79 -7.36 9.96
N TRP A 125 -3.69 -8.24 10.95
CA TRP A 125 -2.79 -9.38 10.94
C TRP A 125 -3.59 -10.67 10.77
N TYR A 126 -3.26 -11.46 9.75
CA TYR A 126 -3.93 -12.74 9.52
C TYR A 126 -3.43 -13.81 10.49
N THR A 127 -4.33 -14.28 11.36
CA THR A 127 -4.04 -15.21 12.45
C THR A 127 -3.60 -16.60 11.98
N PHE A 128 -3.84 -16.94 10.71
CA PHE A 128 -3.34 -18.16 10.09
C PHE A 128 -1.89 -18.04 9.59
N SER A 129 -1.31 -16.84 9.63
CA SER A 129 0.10 -16.56 9.30
C SER A 129 0.96 -16.54 10.56
N ALA A 130 2.28 -16.44 10.41
CA ALA A 130 3.17 -16.35 11.55
C ALA A 130 2.89 -15.09 12.40
N VAL A 131 3.12 -15.18 13.71
CA VAL A 131 3.15 -14.00 14.58
C VAL A 131 4.38 -13.16 14.19
N PRO A 132 4.25 -11.83 14.03
CA PRO A 132 5.40 -10.97 13.76
C PRO A 132 6.56 -11.23 14.75
N GLY A 133 7.77 -11.44 14.22
CA GLY A 133 8.96 -11.77 15.01
C GLY A 133 9.16 -13.25 15.27
N GLN A 134 8.24 -14.12 14.90
CA GLN A 134 8.44 -15.56 14.91
C GLN A 134 8.93 -16.07 13.53
N PRO A 135 9.55 -17.25 13.48
CA PRO A 135 9.88 -17.89 12.20
C PRO A 135 8.65 -18.05 11.33
N GLY A 136 8.78 -17.75 10.05
CA GLY A 136 7.69 -17.83 9.09
C GLY A 136 7.39 -16.49 8.43
N ASN A 137 6.23 -16.39 7.79
CA ASN A 137 5.74 -15.22 7.10
C ASN A 137 4.56 -14.62 7.86
N ALA A 138 4.74 -13.48 8.51
CA ALA A 138 3.67 -12.71 9.11
C ALA A 138 3.00 -11.86 8.03
N VAL A 139 1.70 -12.05 7.81
CA VAL A 139 0.96 -11.37 6.74
C VAL A 139 0.01 -10.34 7.34
N LEU A 140 0.18 -9.11 6.88
CA LEU A 140 -0.62 -7.95 7.28
C LEU A 140 -1.35 -7.37 6.09
N SER A 141 -2.54 -6.83 6.31
CA SER A 141 -3.29 -6.09 5.29
C SER A 141 -3.79 -4.75 5.83
N GLY A 142 -3.96 -3.79 4.94
CA GLY A 142 -4.51 -2.48 5.26
C GLY A 142 -5.16 -1.85 4.03
N HIS A 143 -6.05 -0.92 4.27
CA HIS A 143 -6.77 -0.23 3.22
C HIS A 143 -5.88 0.75 2.43
N LEU A 144 -6.12 0.86 1.12
CA LEU A 144 -5.59 1.90 0.26
C LEU A 144 -6.37 3.20 0.43
N ASP A 145 -7.69 3.08 0.50
CA ASP A 145 -8.69 4.13 0.71
C ASP A 145 -9.92 3.53 1.41
N THR A 146 -10.91 4.37 1.68
CA THR A 146 -12.19 3.95 2.24
C THR A 146 -13.34 4.56 1.44
N THR A 147 -14.55 4.12 1.70
CA THR A 147 -15.77 4.70 1.09
C THR A 147 -15.95 6.19 1.38
N THR A 148 -15.35 6.68 2.45
CA THR A 148 -15.50 8.08 2.92
C THR A 148 -14.20 8.89 2.81
N SER A 149 -13.07 8.25 2.47
CA SER A 149 -11.77 8.92 2.39
C SER A 149 -10.89 8.30 1.31
N TYR A 150 -10.23 9.15 0.53
CA TYR A 150 -9.21 8.74 -0.43
C TYR A 150 -7.87 8.35 0.22
N THR A 151 -7.79 8.43 1.56
CA THR A 151 -6.60 8.07 2.32
C THR A 151 -6.94 7.08 3.42
N ALA A 152 -6.14 6.04 3.51
CA ALA A 152 -6.18 5.05 4.56
C ALA A 152 -4.75 4.66 4.96
N VAL A 153 -4.61 3.71 5.86
CA VAL A 153 -3.32 3.36 6.47
C VAL A 153 -2.24 3.00 5.46
N PHE A 154 -2.59 2.37 4.32
CA PHE A 154 -1.64 1.93 3.30
C PHE A 154 -1.73 2.70 1.97
N THR A 155 -2.35 3.88 1.94
CA THR A 155 -2.40 4.74 0.74
C THR A 155 -1.01 4.99 0.15
N ARG A 156 -0.01 5.17 1.01
CA ARG A 156 1.38 5.46 0.63
C ARG A 156 2.29 4.23 0.61
N LEU A 157 1.76 3.02 0.76
CA LEU A 157 2.58 1.80 0.75
C LEU A 157 3.42 1.65 -0.54
N LYS A 158 2.92 2.19 -1.66
CA LYS A 158 3.62 2.24 -2.95
C LYS A 158 4.90 3.09 -2.95
N ASP A 159 5.04 4.01 -1.99
CA ASP A 159 6.19 4.92 -1.89
C ASP A 159 7.39 4.25 -1.23
N LEU A 160 7.21 3.08 -0.60
CA LEU A 160 8.28 2.33 0.05
C LEU A 160 9.30 1.81 -0.95
N LYS A 161 10.56 1.89 -0.55
CA LYS A 161 11.73 1.43 -1.31
C LYS A 161 12.45 0.31 -0.59
N ILE A 162 13.23 -0.47 -1.34
CA ILE A 162 14.15 -1.45 -0.75
C ILE A 162 15.10 -0.71 0.18
N GLY A 163 15.24 -1.21 1.40
CA GLY A 163 16.04 -0.61 2.46
C GLY A 163 15.25 0.20 3.48
N ASP A 164 14.01 0.58 3.20
CA ASP A 164 13.20 1.36 4.15
C ASP A 164 12.93 0.55 5.42
N PRO A 165 13.10 1.19 6.61
CA PRO A 165 12.87 0.54 7.88
C PRO A 165 11.39 0.51 8.24
N MET A 166 11.00 -0.51 8.96
CA MET A 166 9.71 -0.60 9.65
C MET A 166 9.87 -1.42 10.93
N SER A 167 8.94 -1.27 11.85
CA SER A 167 8.95 -2.06 13.07
C SER A 167 7.56 -2.54 13.45
N VAL A 168 7.52 -3.69 14.11
CA VAL A 168 6.30 -4.23 14.71
C VAL A 168 6.55 -4.46 16.20
N THR A 169 5.69 -3.88 17.02
CA THR A 169 5.70 -4.11 18.47
C THR A 169 4.63 -5.14 18.81
N VAL A 170 5.03 -6.23 19.45
CA VAL A 170 4.15 -7.31 19.91
C VAL A 170 4.57 -7.70 21.32
N ASN A 171 3.62 -7.76 22.26
CA ASN A 171 3.89 -8.13 23.65
C ASN A 171 5.03 -7.30 24.28
N GLY A 172 5.08 -6.01 24.01
CA GLY A 172 6.10 -5.08 24.51
C GLY A 172 7.48 -5.22 23.87
N ARG A 173 7.66 -6.12 22.90
CA ARG A 173 8.91 -6.29 22.14
C ARG A 173 8.79 -5.66 20.77
N THR A 174 9.74 -4.80 20.41
CA THR A 174 9.81 -4.20 19.08
C THR A 174 10.76 -5.00 18.20
N ILE A 175 10.25 -5.47 17.07
CA ILE A 175 10.97 -6.22 16.06
C ILE A 175 11.21 -5.28 14.88
N GLN A 176 12.48 -5.14 14.49
CA GLN A 176 12.88 -4.32 13.35
C GLN A 176 12.82 -5.15 12.07
N TYR A 177 12.35 -4.52 11.00
CA TYR A 177 12.31 -5.07 9.66
C TYR A 177 12.84 -4.05 8.65
N GLN A 178 13.27 -4.52 7.52
CA GLN A 178 13.71 -3.70 6.39
C GLN A 178 13.12 -4.24 5.10
N VAL A 179 12.58 -3.37 4.26
CA VAL A 179 12.02 -3.76 2.96
C VAL A 179 13.10 -4.38 2.09
N PHE A 180 12.86 -5.56 1.55
CA PHE A 180 13.76 -6.21 0.61
C PHE A 180 13.12 -6.49 -0.75
N TRP A 181 11.80 -6.35 -0.86
CA TRP A 181 11.08 -6.64 -2.08
C TRP A 181 9.72 -5.92 -2.11
N THR A 182 9.33 -5.42 -3.29
CA THR A 182 8.01 -4.84 -3.54
C THR A 182 7.56 -5.15 -4.96
N LYS A 183 6.29 -5.48 -5.13
CA LYS A 183 5.69 -5.71 -6.45
C LYS A 183 4.17 -5.56 -6.41
N ALA A 184 3.63 -4.95 -7.47
CA ALA A 184 2.21 -4.97 -7.77
C ALA A 184 1.89 -6.12 -8.73
N TRP A 185 0.77 -6.80 -8.48
CA TRP A 185 0.27 -7.90 -9.29
C TRP A 185 -1.15 -7.59 -9.73
N PRO A 186 -1.54 -7.89 -10.99
CA PRO A 186 -2.96 -7.94 -11.33
C PRO A 186 -3.69 -8.83 -10.32
N ASP A 187 -4.89 -8.44 -9.94
CA ASP A 187 -5.63 -9.14 -8.89
C ASP A 187 -5.84 -10.63 -9.20
N ALA A 188 -6.20 -10.94 -10.45
CA ALA A 188 -6.40 -12.31 -10.92
C ALA A 188 -5.11 -13.16 -10.95
N ASP A 189 -3.93 -12.51 -11.05
CA ASP A 189 -2.64 -13.17 -11.21
C ASP A 189 -1.79 -13.13 -9.92
N ALA A 190 -2.36 -12.65 -8.82
CA ALA A 190 -1.64 -12.56 -7.55
C ALA A 190 -1.19 -13.95 -7.08
N PRO A 191 0.13 -14.20 -6.94
CA PRO A 191 0.65 -15.53 -6.61
C PRO A 191 0.48 -15.80 -5.11
N LEU A 192 -0.71 -16.22 -4.71
CA LEU A 192 -1.06 -16.45 -3.31
C LEU A 192 -0.06 -17.35 -2.55
N PRO A 193 0.47 -18.45 -3.12
CA PRO A 193 1.48 -19.24 -2.44
C PRO A 193 2.75 -18.44 -2.08
N LEU A 194 3.14 -17.48 -2.92
CA LEU A 194 4.26 -16.59 -2.64
C LEU A 194 3.89 -15.55 -1.57
N ILE A 195 2.68 -15.02 -1.62
CA ILE A 195 2.22 -13.93 -0.74
C ILE A 195 1.90 -14.46 0.66
N LEU A 196 1.14 -15.55 0.74
CA LEU A 196 0.61 -16.13 1.99
C LEU A 196 1.43 -17.31 2.50
N GLY A 197 2.26 -17.91 1.65
CA GLY A 197 3.02 -19.10 1.97
C GLY A 197 4.00 -18.88 3.12
N SER A 198 4.36 -19.98 3.79
CA SER A 198 5.38 -19.96 4.84
C SER A 198 6.75 -19.58 4.27
N ALA A 199 7.53 -18.87 5.07
CA ALA A 199 8.94 -18.58 4.80
C ALA A 199 9.81 -19.28 5.84
N HIS A 200 11.01 -19.69 5.45
CA HIS A 200 11.99 -20.25 6.39
C HIS A 200 12.61 -19.18 7.30
N SER A 201 12.49 -17.91 6.93
CA SER A 201 12.99 -16.74 7.66
C SER A 201 11.83 -15.95 8.27
N HIS A 202 12.18 -15.05 9.20
CA HIS A 202 11.23 -14.09 9.80
C HIS A 202 10.82 -13.04 8.76
N THR A 203 9.81 -13.31 7.97
CA THR A 203 9.32 -12.40 6.93
C THR A 203 8.08 -11.67 7.40
N LEU A 204 7.98 -10.40 7.04
CA LEU A 204 6.79 -9.57 7.15
C LEU A 204 6.29 -9.24 5.76
N THR A 205 5.04 -9.55 5.46
CA THR A 205 4.39 -9.26 4.17
C THR A 205 3.24 -8.30 4.39
N LEU A 206 3.28 -7.14 3.73
CA LEU A 206 2.22 -6.13 3.74
C LEU A 206 1.45 -6.20 2.43
N ILE A 207 0.12 -6.14 2.48
CA ILE A 207 -0.75 -6.22 1.32
C ILE A 207 -1.75 -5.07 1.33
N THR A 208 -1.94 -4.42 0.19
CA THR A 208 -3.02 -3.45 -0.02
C THR A 208 -3.55 -3.52 -1.44
N CYS A 209 -4.69 -2.89 -1.67
CA CYS A 209 -5.22 -2.65 -3.01
C CYS A 209 -4.27 -1.77 -3.84
N SER A 210 -4.34 -1.89 -5.16
CA SER A 210 -3.54 -1.10 -6.09
C SER A 210 -4.19 -1.07 -7.48
N GLY A 211 -3.71 -0.19 -8.36
CA GLY A 211 -4.23 -0.06 -9.72
C GLY A 211 -5.51 0.78 -9.79
N THR A 212 -6.38 0.46 -10.73
CA THR A 212 -7.61 1.21 -11.00
C THR A 212 -8.81 0.56 -10.31
N PHE A 213 -9.65 1.38 -9.68
CA PHE A 213 -10.91 0.90 -9.10
C PHE A 213 -11.96 0.69 -10.20
N SER A 214 -12.55 -0.49 -10.26
CA SER A 214 -13.68 -0.83 -11.12
C SER A 214 -14.97 -0.76 -10.32
N ARG A 215 -15.87 0.16 -10.70
CA ARG A 215 -17.17 0.28 -10.04
C ARG A 215 -18.07 -0.92 -10.28
N SER A 216 -17.98 -1.56 -11.44
CA SER A 216 -18.80 -2.73 -11.78
C SER A 216 -18.36 -4.00 -11.04
N ALA A 217 -17.06 -4.12 -10.76
CA ALA A 217 -16.50 -5.22 -9.99
C ALA A 217 -16.38 -4.88 -8.49
N GLU A 218 -16.63 -3.62 -8.12
CA GLU A 218 -16.42 -3.07 -6.77
C GLU A 218 -15.04 -3.43 -6.21
N ASN A 219 -14.01 -3.40 -7.08
CA ASN A 219 -12.68 -3.90 -6.73
C ASN A 219 -11.57 -3.16 -7.48
N TYR A 220 -10.37 -3.19 -6.90
CA TYR A 220 -9.14 -2.71 -7.51
C TYR A 220 -8.52 -3.76 -8.43
N SER A 221 -7.96 -3.30 -9.55
CA SER A 221 -7.39 -4.18 -10.59
C SER A 221 -6.11 -4.90 -10.17
N ALA A 222 -5.49 -4.52 -9.06
CA ALA A 222 -4.22 -5.06 -8.63
C ALA A 222 -4.08 -5.10 -7.10
N ARG A 223 -3.08 -5.85 -6.64
CA ARG A 223 -2.61 -5.88 -5.25
C ARG A 223 -1.14 -5.49 -5.20
N LEU A 224 -0.82 -4.55 -4.32
CA LEU A 224 0.55 -4.21 -3.99
C LEU A 224 0.99 -5.05 -2.79
N VAL A 225 2.13 -5.69 -2.95
CA VAL A 225 2.76 -6.51 -1.91
C VAL A 225 4.15 -5.96 -1.62
N VAL A 226 4.42 -5.71 -0.35
CA VAL A 226 5.74 -5.32 0.16
C VAL A 226 6.21 -6.39 1.13
N ARG A 227 7.45 -6.83 0.98
CA ARG A 227 8.07 -7.81 1.89
C ARG A 227 9.26 -7.20 2.59
N ALA A 228 9.32 -7.47 3.89
CA ALA A 228 10.40 -7.00 4.76
C ALA A 228 10.95 -8.18 5.59
N LYS A 229 12.19 -8.07 6.02
CA LYS A 229 12.89 -9.06 6.85
C LYS A 229 13.73 -8.34 7.90
N PRO A 230 14.16 -9.00 8.98
CA PRO A 230 15.08 -8.39 9.93
C PRO A 230 16.37 -7.91 9.25
N PRO A 231 16.91 -6.75 9.64
CA PRO A 231 18.16 -6.23 9.11
C PRO A 231 19.31 -7.25 9.26
N GLY A 232 20.19 -7.30 8.25
CA GLY A 232 21.36 -8.21 8.27
C GLY A 232 21.06 -9.68 7.96
N THR A 233 19.81 -10.04 7.67
CA THR A 233 19.45 -11.41 7.26
C THR A 233 19.74 -11.60 5.76
N THR A 234 20.59 -12.55 5.40
CA THR A 234 20.83 -12.94 4.00
C THR A 234 19.58 -13.64 3.44
N THR A 235 19.27 -13.40 2.19
CA THR A 235 18.16 -14.06 1.45
C THR A 235 18.57 -15.42 1.01
#